data_39343bba17292980910b5432e974c379
#
_entry.id   39343bba17292980910b5432e974c379
#
_cell.length_a   1.000
_cell.length_b   1.000
_cell.length_c   1.000
_cell.angle_alpha   90.00
_cell.angle_beta   90.00
_cell.angle_gamma   90.00
#
_symmetry.space_group_name_H-M   'P 1'
#
loop_
_entity.id
_entity.type
_entity.pdbx_description
1 polymer ?
#
loop_
_entity_poly.entity_id
_entity_poly.type
_entity_poly.pdbx_seq_one_letter_code
_entity_poly.pdbx_strand_id
1 'polypeptide(L)'
;MPTKTRDETTLENIGLVHSIANRFRGRGIEYDDLFGAGCLGLIKAADRFDESRGLCFSTYAVPLIMGETRRKKKWKKNKKTENF
;
A
#
# COMPACT_ATOMS: atom_id res chain seq x y z
N MET A 1 -18.29 -2.81 -21.47
CA MET A 1 -16.94 -2.27 -21.31
C MET A 1 -16.17 -3.06 -20.29
N PRO A 2 -15.12 -3.70 -20.69
CA PRO A 2 -14.35 -4.46 -19.73
C PRO A 2 -13.69 -3.57 -18.70
N THR A 3 -13.70 -4.03 -17.50
CA THR A 3 -12.99 -3.33 -16.45
C THR A 3 -11.52 -3.72 -16.52
N LYS A 4 -10.69 -2.91 -15.91
CA LYS A 4 -9.29 -3.21 -15.86
C LYS A 4 -9.03 -4.42 -14.99
N THR A 5 -8.03 -5.19 -15.34
CA THR A 5 -7.64 -6.29 -14.50
C THR A 5 -6.98 -5.74 -13.25
N ARG A 6 -6.84 -6.58 -12.25
CA ARG A 6 -6.14 -6.20 -11.03
C ARG A 6 -4.74 -5.71 -11.34
N ASP A 7 -4.04 -6.41 -12.24
CA ASP A 7 -2.68 -6.05 -12.57
C ASP A 7 -2.59 -4.69 -13.24
N GLU A 8 -3.53 -4.42 -14.16
CA GLU A 8 -3.55 -3.12 -14.83
C GLU A 8 -3.79 -2.00 -13.84
N THR A 9 -4.73 -2.19 -12.95
CA THR A 9 -5.04 -1.18 -11.94
C THR A 9 -3.84 -0.95 -11.04
N THR A 10 -3.18 -2.03 -10.66
CA THR A 10 -2.00 -1.93 -9.81
C THR A 10 -0.90 -1.13 -10.48
N LEU A 11 -0.61 -1.45 -11.75
CA LEU A 11 0.46 -0.77 -12.46
C LEU A 11 0.17 0.70 -12.65
N GLU A 12 -1.07 1.04 -12.94
CA GLU A 12 -1.44 2.44 -13.16
C GLU A 12 -1.35 3.28 -11.91
N ASN A 13 -1.43 2.64 -10.76
CA ASN A 13 -1.48 3.38 -9.51
C ASN A 13 -0.26 3.16 -8.64
N ILE A 14 0.79 2.60 -9.21
CA ILE A 14 2.00 2.33 -8.44
C ILE A 14 2.60 3.62 -7.87
N GLY A 15 2.33 4.75 -8.51
CA GLY A 15 2.79 6.04 -8.00
C GLY A 15 2.23 6.38 -6.63
N LEU A 16 1.06 5.87 -6.31
CA LEU A 16 0.50 6.08 -4.98
C LEU A 16 1.38 5.44 -3.93
N VAL A 17 1.91 4.26 -4.24
CA VAL A 17 2.79 3.56 -3.30
C VAL A 17 4.06 4.36 -3.08
N HIS A 18 4.65 4.88 -4.16
CA HIS A 18 5.84 5.72 -4.04
C HIS A 18 5.58 6.93 -3.15
N SER A 19 4.48 7.61 -3.37
CA SER A 19 4.15 8.79 -2.57
C SER A 19 4.01 8.46 -1.11
N ILE A 20 3.30 7.38 -0.82
CA ILE A 20 3.04 7.01 0.56
C ILE A 20 4.31 6.51 1.22
N ALA A 21 5.10 5.70 0.52
CA ALA A 21 6.34 5.21 1.09
C ALA A 21 7.29 6.36 1.43
N ASN A 22 7.31 7.41 0.59
CA ASN A 22 8.15 8.56 0.87
C ASN A 22 7.80 9.25 2.18
N ARG A 23 6.54 9.18 2.57
CA ARG A 23 6.11 9.80 3.82
C ARG A 23 6.71 9.11 5.04
N PHE A 24 7.08 7.85 4.88
CA PHE A 24 7.63 7.08 6.00
C PHE A 24 9.13 6.94 5.94
N ARG A 25 9.76 7.58 4.99
CA ARG A 25 11.21 7.55 4.87
C ARG A 25 11.87 8.12 6.11
N GLY A 26 13.02 7.56 6.45
CA GLY A 26 13.81 8.10 7.55
C GLY A 26 13.32 7.69 8.92
N ARG A 27 12.42 6.74 8.96
CA ARG A 27 11.86 6.29 10.24
C ARG A 27 12.38 4.94 10.67
N GLY A 28 13.55 4.57 10.16
CA GLY A 28 14.19 3.34 10.58
C GLY A 28 13.83 2.12 9.76
N ILE A 29 13.06 2.28 8.71
CA ILE A 29 12.68 1.20 7.82
C ILE A 29 13.16 1.56 6.43
N GLU A 30 13.76 0.59 5.75
CA GLU A 30 14.26 0.85 4.42
C GLU A 30 13.12 1.10 3.45
N TYR A 31 13.40 1.96 2.46
CA TYR A 31 12.39 2.33 1.49
C TYR A 31 11.82 1.10 0.76
N ASP A 32 12.69 0.15 0.42
CA ASP A 32 12.24 -1.05 -0.29
C ASP A 32 11.20 -1.82 0.51
N ASP A 33 11.38 -1.89 1.82
CA ASP A 33 10.42 -2.56 2.69
C ASP A 33 9.10 -1.81 2.71
N LEU A 34 9.18 -0.49 2.77
CA LEU A 34 7.97 0.33 2.76
C LEU A 34 7.24 0.20 1.44
N PHE A 35 7.99 0.21 0.36
CA PHE A 35 7.42 0.11 -0.96
C PHE A 35 6.73 -1.25 -1.14
N GLY A 36 7.39 -2.32 -0.69
CA GLY A 36 6.82 -3.65 -0.78
C GLY A 36 5.52 -3.78 -0.01
N ALA A 37 5.50 -3.22 1.20
CA ALA A 37 4.28 -3.26 2.00
C ALA A 37 3.16 -2.45 1.34
N GLY A 38 3.53 -1.29 0.79
CA GLY A 38 2.55 -0.46 0.09
C GLY A 38 1.99 -1.16 -1.13
N CYS A 39 2.84 -1.87 -1.87
CA CYS A 39 2.37 -2.63 -3.02
C CYS A 39 1.36 -3.69 -2.61
N LEU A 40 1.58 -4.34 -1.49
CA LEU A 40 0.62 -5.32 -1.00
C LEU A 40 -0.73 -4.67 -0.73
N GLY A 41 -0.72 -3.49 -0.13
CA GLY A 41 -1.95 -2.75 0.09
C GLY A 41 -2.63 -2.36 -1.20
N LEU A 42 -1.84 -1.96 -2.19
CA LEU A 42 -2.37 -1.60 -3.49
C LEU A 42 -3.01 -2.81 -4.19
N ILE A 43 -2.36 -3.95 -4.11
CA ILE A 43 -2.89 -5.17 -4.70
C ILE A 43 -4.22 -5.55 -4.04
N LYS A 44 -4.28 -5.45 -2.73
CA LYS A 44 -5.51 -5.73 -2.02
C LYS A 44 -6.62 -4.77 -2.43
N ALA A 45 -6.26 -3.50 -2.61
CA ALA A 45 -7.24 -2.51 -3.01
C ALA A 45 -7.77 -2.82 -4.41
N ALA A 46 -6.87 -3.14 -5.34
CA ALA A 46 -7.28 -3.45 -6.71
C ALA A 46 -8.17 -4.67 -6.75
N ASP A 47 -7.89 -5.63 -5.89
CA ASP A 47 -8.65 -6.87 -5.84
C ASP A 47 -10.05 -6.67 -5.29
N ARG A 48 -10.22 -5.71 -4.39
CA ARG A 48 -11.48 -5.50 -3.69
C ARG A 48 -12.27 -4.29 -4.16
N PHE A 49 -11.70 -3.52 -5.06
CA PHE A 49 -12.35 -2.30 -5.49
C PHE A 49 -13.65 -2.59 -6.24
N ASP A 50 -14.66 -1.83 -5.90
CA ASP A 50 -15.98 -1.95 -6.52
C ASP A 50 -16.36 -0.62 -7.13
N GLU A 51 -16.30 -0.55 -8.45
CA GLU A 51 -16.59 0.69 -9.18
C GLU A 51 -18.01 1.16 -8.99
N SER A 52 -18.91 0.23 -8.69
CA SER A 52 -20.31 0.59 -8.56
C SER A 52 -20.60 1.47 -7.36
N ARG A 53 -19.65 1.60 -6.47
CA ARG A 53 -19.84 2.43 -5.28
C ARG A 53 -19.59 3.90 -5.54
N GLY A 54 -19.14 4.25 -6.73
CA GLY A 54 -18.97 5.64 -7.08
C GLY A 54 -17.75 6.32 -6.51
N LEU A 55 -16.84 5.58 -5.91
CA LEU A 55 -15.61 6.12 -5.36
C LEU A 55 -14.50 6.02 -6.39
N CYS A 56 -13.57 6.98 -6.35
CA CYS A 56 -12.35 6.87 -7.12
C CYS A 56 -11.47 5.80 -6.51
N PHE A 57 -10.76 5.08 -7.37
CA PHE A 57 -9.89 4.03 -6.89
C PHE A 57 -8.85 4.57 -5.89
N SER A 58 -8.25 5.71 -6.20
CA SER A 58 -7.21 6.25 -5.31
C SER A 58 -7.76 6.55 -3.92
N THR A 59 -8.99 7.04 -3.86
CA THR A 59 -9.62 7.32 -2.57
C THR A 59 -9.77 6.05 -1.75
N TYR A 60 -10.07 4.97 -2.44
CA TYR A 60 -10.22 3.67 -1.77
C TYR A 60 -8.88 3.06 -1.41
N ALA A 61 -7.90 3.21 -2.31
CA ALA A 61 -6.62 2.51 -2.16
C ALA A 61 -5.71 3.15 -1.10
N VAL A 62 -5.72 4.47 -0.99
CA VAL A 62 -4.78 5.14 -0.09
C VAL A 62 -4.84 4.64 1.34
N PRO A 63 -6.03 4.50 1.95
CA PRO A 63 -6.08 3.98 3.32
C PRO A 63 -5.52 2.56 3.44
N LEU A 64 -5.74 1.73 2.43
CA LEU A 64 -5.25 0.37 2.46
C LEU A 64 -3.73 0.32 2.32
N ILE A 65 -3.19 1.16 1.41
CA ILE A 65 -1.75 1.24 1.24
C ILE A 65 -1.10 1.75 2.52
N MET A 66 -1.67 2.80 3.09
CA MET A 66 -1.12 3.36 4.31
C MET A 66 -1.20 2.37 5.47
N GLY A 67 -2.27 1.61 5.52
CA GLY A 67 -2.42 0.61 6.56
C GLY A 67 -1.34 -0.45 6.50
N GLU A 68 -1.07 -0.97 5.30
CA GLU A 68 -0.05 -1.98 5.15
C GLU A 68 1.34 -1.42 5.41
N THR A 69 1.60 -0.20 4.93
CA THR A 69 2.88 0.43 5.16
C THR A 69 3.12 0.66 6.65
N ARG A 70 2.09 1.12 7.33
CA ARG A 70 2.17 1.36 8.77
C ARG A 70 2.35 0.07 9.55
N ARG A 71 1.70 -0.98 9.11
CA ARG A 71 1.85 -2.30 9.73
C ARG A 71 3.27 -2.80 9.63
N LYS A 72 3.89 -2.60 8.47
CA LYS A 72 5.26 -3.01 8.28
C LYS A 72 6.17 -2.33 9.28
N LYS A 73 5.98 -1.02 9.44
CA LYS A 73 6.77 -0.27 10.39
C LYS A 73 6.56 -0.76 11.82
N LYS A 74 5.31 -1.00 12.15
CA LYS A 74 4.96 -1.47 13.49
C LYS A 74 5.51 -2.86 13.73
N TRP A 75 5.40 -3.71 12.73
CA TRP A 75 5.86 -5.08 12.86
C TRP A 75 7.36 -5.12 13.10
N LYS A 76 8.10 -4.34 12.34
CA LYS A 76 9.55 -4.30 12.52
C LYS A 76 9.92 -3.82 13.91
N LYS A 77 9.19 -2.86 14.40
CA LYS A 77 9.42 -2.35 15.75
C LYS A 77 9.16 -3.44 16.78
N ASN A 78 8.09 -4.18 16.60
CA ASN A 78 7.76 -5.27 17.52
C ASN A 78 8.80 -6.36 17.48
N LYS A 79 9.25 -6.70 16.29
CA LYS A 79 10.27 -7.72 16.15
C LYS A 79 11.53 -7.33 16.85
N LYS A 80 11.90 -6.06 16.73
CA LYS A 80 13.07 -5.56 17.41
C LYS A 80 12.91 -5.69 18.90
N THR A 81 11.72 -5.43 19.39
CA THR A 81 11.42 -5.56 20.80
C THR A 81 11.53 -6.99 21.27
N GLU A 82 11.12 -7.90 20.42
CA GLU A 82 11.14 -9.31 20.77
C GLU A 82 12.54 -9.91 20.80
N ASN A 83 13.48 -9.22 20.23
CA ASN A 83 14.82 -9.76 20.12
C ASN A 83 15.64 -9.63 21.38
N PHE A 84 15.04 -9.24 22.46
CA PHE A 84 15.79 -9.19 23.70
C PHE A 84 15.37 -10.14 24.73
#